data_f11d18801f020efcd48263731c425a4a
#
_entry.id   f11d18801f020efcd48263731c425a4a
#
_cell.length_a   1.000
_cell.length_b   1.000
_cell.length_c   1.000
_cell.angle_alpha   90.00
_cell.angle_beta   90.00
_cell.angle_gamma   90.00
#
_symmetry.space_group_name_H-M   'P 1'
#
loop_
_entity.id
_entity.type
_entity.pdbx_description
1 polymer ?
#
loop_
_entity_poly.entity_id
_entity_poly.type
_entity_poly.pdbx_seq_one_letter_code
_entity_poly.pdbx_strand_id
1 'polypeptide(L)'
;VGAQLGGTALTNAVKAAIIGIILIMIFMIVLYGILGVVASIGLALYSMLTVLFIYWFEITLTLPGIAGIILGIGMAVDANVIVFARIREEIAGGKSVLAAVNEGYKKALSAILDGQVTTFIAALVLMVLGSGTVKGFAYTLMISIILSLFTALFIAKYLTRAFYGVGVRAEKFYGKAKKRKVIRFVQNRVKYFVISGVVILAGIGGMIYFGATSGNALNYSLEFVGGTSTTADFGKDYTAAEVEKDIVPSVSKLLGNSAVQVTTVQGSHDVTLKTRTLSLDERQDLAALLEKDFNVDASTIETQSISSTISGEMRTNAVKAVIISCIFMLLYIWFRFKDIRFASSAILALVHDVLVVVTAYALIRISVGSTFIACILTIVGYSVNDTIVIFDRIRENLHGIKKYSADELADIANESLTQTLSRSINTSLTTFVMVLLLFIFGHTSIREFSLPLMVGVLCGTYSSICIATELWYVMKLYLGKSAIKK
;
A
#
# COMPACT_ATOMS: atom_id res chain seq x y z
N VAL A 1 16.01 14.54 11.47
CA VAL A 1 14.94 15.49 11.10
C VAL A 1 14.92 16.54 12.18
N GLY A 2 15.15 17.82 11.84
CA GLY A 2 15.11 18.91 12.80
C GLY A 2 13.76 18.95 13.55
N ALA A 3 13.76 19.40 14.80
CA ALA A 3 12.56 19.41 15.64
C ALA A 3 11.39 20.17 14.99
N GLN A 4 11.68 21.20 14.23
CA GLN A 4 10.68 22.02 13.52
C GLN A 4 10.05 21.25 12.34
N LEU A 5 10.84 20.53 11.57
CA LEU A 5 10.38 19.70 10.44
C LEU A 5 9.53 18.53 10.94
N GLY A 6 9.94 17.88 12.03
CA GLY A 6 9.16 16.82 12.67
C GLY A 6 7.81 17.30 13.17
N GLY A 7 7.75 18.50 13.78
CA GLY A 7 6.51 19.10 14.27
C GLY A 7 5.53 19.46 13.17
N THR A 8 5.99 20.06 12.06
CA THR A 8 5.14 20.41 10.92
C THR A 8 4.62 19.16 10.20
N ALA A 9 5.48 18.13 10.00
CA ALA A 9 5.08 16.87 9.41
C ALA A 9 4.01 16.16 10.22
N LEU A 10 4.15 16.11 11.56
CA LEU A 10 3.15 15.55 12.47
C LEU A 10 1.83 16.31 12.40
N THR A 11 1.88 17.64 12.45
CA THR A 11 0.66 18.49 12.39
C THR A 11 -0.11 18.28 11.09
N ASN A 12 0.58 18.22 9.96
CA ASN A 12 -0.04 18.00 8.65
C ASN A 12 -0.60 16.57 8.53
N ALA A 13 0.10 15.58 9.06
CA ALA A 13 -0.37 14.19 9.07
C ALA A 13 -1.62 14.04 9.95
N VAL A 14 -1.69 14.69 11.11
CA VAL A 14 -2.90 14.72 11.96
C VAL A 14 -4.08 15.38 11.24
N LYS A 15 -3.85 16.49 10.52
CA LYS A 15 -4.90 17.11 9.69
C LYS A 15 -5.40 16.14 8.61
N ALA A 16 -4.49 15.48 7.89
CA ALA A 16 -4.83 14.47 6.88
C ALA A 16 -5.66 13.32 7.50
N ALA A 17 -5.25 12.81 8.66
CA ALA A 17 -5.96 11.74 9.37
C ALA A 17 -7.38 12.17 9.77
N ILE A 18 -7.57 13.35 10.37
CA ILE A 18 -8.89 13.85 10.80
C ILE A 18 -9.82 14.01 9.59
N ILE A 19 -9.35 14.68 8.54
CA ILE A 19 -10.13 14.88 7.32
C ILE A 19 -10.49 13.52 6.70
N GLY A 20 -9.53 12.59 6.64
CA GLY A 20 -9.73 11.25 6.11
C GLY A 20 -10.75 10.43 6.91
N ILE A 21 -10.66 10.44 8.23
CA ILE A 21 -11.64 9.78 9.11
C ILE A 21 -13.04 10.31 8.84
N ILE A 22 -13.21 11.64 8.78
CA ILE A 22 -14.51 12.26 8.52
C ILE A 22 -15.05 11.85 7.14
N LEU A 23 -14.22 11.89 6.10
CA LEU A 23 -14.62 11.50 4.75
C LEU A 23 -15.02 10.02 4.68
N ILE A 24 -14.25 9.13 5.32
CA ILE A 24 -14.58 7.70 5.38
C ILE A 24 -15.85 7.46 6.15
N MET A 25 -16.07 8.13 7.29
CA MET A 25 -17.31 8.02 8.07
C MET A 25 -18.53 8.42 7.23
N ILE A 26 -18.46 9.55 6.52
CA ILE A 26 -19.53 10.01 5.62
C ILE A 26 -19.76 8.97 4.51
N PHE A 27 -18.69 8.51 3.86
CA PHE A 27 -18.75 7.50 2.82
C PHE A 27 -19.44 6.22 3.30
N MET A 28 -19.05 5.71 4.47
CA MET A 28 -19.61 4.49 5.05
C MET A 28 -21.10 4.68 5.42
N ILE A 29 -21.48 5.80 6.01
CA ILE A 29 -22.87 6.08 6.37
C ILE A 29 -23.74 6.16 5.11
N VAL A 30 -23.27 6.86 4.08
CA VAL A 30 -24.03 7.01 2.80
C VAL A 30 -24.21 5.65 2.10
N LEU A 31 -23.18 4.81 2.07
CA LEU A 31 -23.25 3.53 1.35
C LEU A 31 -23.95 2.43 2.16
N TYR A 32 -23.73 2.38 3.48
CA TYR A 32 -24.12 1.24 4.31
C TYR A 32 -25.22 1.55 5.32
N GLY A 33 -25.69 2.79 5.42
CA GLY A 33 -26.76 3.19 6.34
C GLY A 33 -26.37 2.94 7.81
N ILE A 34 -27.20 2.21 8.56
CA ILE A 34 -26.92 1.92 9.97
C ILE A 34 -25.63 1.12 10.18
N LEU A 35 -25.31 0.20 9.27
CA LEU A 35 -24.03 -0.52 9.31
C LEU A 35 -22.84 0.45 9.15
N GLY A 36 -23.02 1.49 8.33
CA GLY A 36 -22.03 2.56 8.17
C GLY A 36 -21.85 3.38 9.45
N VAL A 37 -22.93 3.65 10.21
CA VAL A 37 -22.85 4.30 11.53
C VAL A 37 -22.05 3.42 12.49
N VAL A 38 -22.31 2.11 12.51
CA VAL A 38 -21.54 1.14 13.33
C VAL A 38 -20.06 1.16 12.96
N ALA A 39 -19.74 1.13 11.65
CA ALA A 39 -18.34 1.21 11.21
C ALA A 39 -17.69 2.54 11.62
N SER A 40 -18.41 3.65 11.57
CA SER A 40 -17.92 4.96 11.97
C SER A 40 -17.57 5.02 13.46
N ILE A 41 -18.42 4.46 14.32
CA ILE A 41 -18.12 4.34 15.76
C ILE A 41 -16.92 3.40 15.96
N GLY A 42 -16.87 2.27 15.24
CA GLY A 42 -15.74 1.34 15.27
C GLY A 42 -14.43 2.01 14.84
N LEU A 43 -14.46 2.87 13.80
CA LEU A 43 -13.31 3.60 13.31
C LEU A 43 -12.81 4.66 14.31
N ALA A 44 -13.73 5.36 14.98
CA ALA A 44 -13.38 6.30 16.04
C ALA A 44 -12.68 5.59 17.21
N LEU A 45 -13.24 4.46 17.66
CA LEU A 45 -12.63 3.64 18.71
C LEU A 45 -11.28 3.05 18.28
N TYR A 46 -11.17 2.57 17.04
CA TYR A 46 -9.91 2.11 16.46
C TYR A 46 -8.83 3.20 16.51
N SER A 47 -9.18 4.42 16.08
CA SER A 47 -8.23 5.55 16.07
C SER A 47 -7.77 5.92 17.48
N MET A 48 -8.70 5.95 18.44
CA MET A 48 -8.39 6.20 19.85
C MET A 48 -7.50 5.10 20.44
N LEU A 49 -7.82 3.84 20.20
CA LEU A 49 -7.02 2.70 20.66
C LEU A 49 -5.64 2.71 20.04
N THR A 50 -5.51 3.03 18.75
CA THR A 50 -4.21 3.11 18.07
C THR A 50 -3.29 4.12 18.74
N VAL A 51 -3.79 5.33 19.03
CA VAL A 51 -3.01 6.35 19.75
C VAL A 51 -2.65 5.89 21.17
N LEU A 52 -3.60 5.27 21.88
CA LEU A 52 -3.38 4.75 23.23
C LEU A 52 -2.29 3.66 23.25
N PHE A 53 -2.32 2.73 22.30
CA PHE A 53 -1.33 1.64 22.22
C PHE A 53 0.05 2.17 21.85
N ILE A 54 0.14 3.12 20.91
CA ILE A 54 1.42 3.77 20.55
C ILE A 54 2.02 4.46 21.78
N TYR A 55 1.21 5.18 22.57
CA TYR A 55 1.64 5.80 23.80
C TYR A 55 2.05 4.78 24.87
N TRP A 56 1.27 3.73 25.07
CA TRP A 56 1.50 2.72 26.11
C TRP A 56 2.74 1.86 25.85
N PHE A 57 3.01 1.52 24.58
CA PHE A 57 4.19 0.77 24.20
C PHE A 57 5.41 1.65 23.88
N GLU A 58 5.33 2.95 24.11
CA GLU A 58 6.40 3.91 23.86
C GLU A 58 6.99 3.81 22.46
N ILE A 59 6.12 3.60 21.44
CA ILE A 59 6.56 3.39 20.06
C ILE A 59 7.05 4.71 19.48
N THR A 60 8.31 4.74 19.07
CA THR A 60 8.88 5.90 18.39
C THR A 60 8.18 6.13 17.05
N LEU A 61 7.52 7.27 16.93
CA LEU A 61 6.88 7.67 15.68
C LEU A 61 7.92 8.15 14.68
N THR A 62 8.09 7.37 13.61
CA THR A 62 8.88 7.75 12.43
C THR A 62 7.96 8.32 11.35
N LEU A 63 8.47 9.10 10.38
CA LEU A 63 7.67 9.60 9.27
C LEU A 63 6.93 8.48 8.51
N PRO A 64 7.59 7.37 8.14
CA PRO A 64 6.87 6.21 7.60
C PRO A 64 5.88 5.60 8.61
N GLY A 65 6.20 5.60 9.92
CA GLY A 65 5.30 5.10 10.97
C GLY A 65 3.98 5.89 11.04
N ILE A 66 4.05 7.20 10.93
CA ILE A 66 2.85 8.06 10.83
C ILE A 66 2.04 7.69 9.58
N ALA A 67 2.70 7.49 8.44
CA ALA A 67 2.03 7.04 7.24
C ALA A 67 1.38 5.66 7.41
N GLY A 68 2.00 4.74 8.18
CA GLY A 68 1.44 3.44 8.54
C GLY A 68 0.16 3.53 9.36
N ILE A 69 0.07 4.48 10.32
CA ILE A 69 -1.15 4.74 11.09
C ILE A 69 -2.28 5.21 10.17
N ILE A 70 -2.01 6.17 9.30
CA ILE A 70 -3.00 6.74 8.38
C ILE A 70 -3.48 5.68 7.38
N LEU A 71 -2.58 4.88 6.85
CA LEU A 71 -2.92 3.74 6.02
C LEU A 71 -3.78 2.72 6.80
N GLY A 72 -3.42 2.46 8.06
CA GLY A 72 -4.18 1.59 8.96
C GLY A 72 -5.63 2.04 9.17
N ILE A 73 -5.89 3.35 9.20
CA ILE A 73 -7.25 3.91 9.26
C ILE A 73 -8.05 3.50 8.02
N GLY A 74 -7.46 3.59 6.82
CA GLY A 74 -8.10 3.12 5.59
C GLY A 74 -8.44 1.64 5.64
N MET A 75 -7.48 0.82 6.04
CA MET A 75 -7.63 -0.65 6.14
C MET A 75 -8.55 -1.11 7.28
N ALA A 76 -8.73 -0.30 8.33
CA ALA A 76 -9.58 -0.66 9.47
C ALA A 76 -11.06 -0.80 9.10
N VAL A 77 -11.47 -0.20 7.99
CA VAL A 77 -12.84 -0.25 7.47
C VAL A 77 -13.05 -1.47 6.57
N ASP A 78 -12.00 -2.03 5.97
CA ASP A 78 -12.08 -3.12 4.99
C ASP A 78 -12.79 -4.36 5.54
N ALA A 79 -12.47 -4.76 6.76
CA ALA A 79 -13.13 -5.89 7.43
C ALA A 79 -14.64 -5.65 7.60
N ASN A 80 -15.04 -4.42 7.93
CA ASN A 80 -16.45 -4.04 8.05
C ASN A 80 -17.16 -4.11 6.70
N VAL A 81 -16.53 -3.63 5.61
CA VAL A 81 -17.08 -3.70 4.24
C VAL A 81 -17.34 -5.15 3.84
N ILE A 82 -16.43 -6.07 4.16
CA ILE A 82 -16.59 -7.51 3.90
C ILE A 82 -17.80 -8.08 4.65
N VAL A 83 -17.91 -7.81 5.95
CA VAL A 83 -19.04 -8.26 6.78
C VAL A 83 -20.35 -7.70 6.27
N PHE A 84 -20.40 -6.40 5.98
CA PHE A 84 -21.64 -5.72 5.56
C PHE A 84 -22.13 -6.20 4.20
N ALA A 85 -21.22 -6.51 3.28
CA ALA A 85 -21.58 -7.15 2.02
C ALA A 85 -22.27 -8.49 2.25
N ARG A 86 -21.70 -9.34 3.14
CA ARG A 86 -22.29 -10.64 3.49
C ARG A 86 -23.64 -10.51 4.21
N ILE A 87 -23.80 -9.56 5.14
CA ILE A 87 -25.08 -9.30 5.80
C ILE A 87 -26.15 -8.95 4.78
N ARG A 88 -25.82 -8.06 3.81
CA ARG A 88 -26.75 -7.65 2.74
C ARG A 88 -27.12 -8.81 1.79
N GLU A 89 -26.17 -9.71 1.51
CA GLU A 89 -26.42 -10.94 0.74
C GLU A 89 -27.41 -11.85 1.48
N GLU A 90 -27.23 -12.07 2.79
CA GLU A 90 -28.11 -12.90 3.60
C GLU A 90 -29.53 -12.31 3.74
N ILE A 91 -29.65 -10.96 3.87
CA ILE A 91 -30.94 -10.27 3.85
C ILE A 91 -31.61 -10.41 2.48
N ALA A 92 -30.85 -10.28 1.39
CA ALA A 92 -31.38 -10.48 0.04
C ALA A 92 -31.82 -11.92 -0.21
N GLY A 93 -31.21 -12.89 0.49
CA GLY A 93 -31.62 -14.31 0.53
C GLY A 93 -32.87 -14.59 1.37
N GLY A 94 -33.51 -13.57 1.97
CA GLY A 94 -34.76 -13.70 2.73
C GLY A 94 -34.59 -14.02 4.23
N LYS A 95 -33.37 -13.96 4.78
CA LYS A 95 -33.14 -14.12 6.22
C LYS A 95 -33.56 -12.88 7.00
N SER A 96 -34.06 -13.07 8.23
CA SER A 96 -34.29 -11.95 9.15
C SER A 96 -32.98 -11.21 9.44
N VAL A 97 -33.07 -9.91 9.76
CA VAL A 97 -31.89 -9.06 10.00
C VAL A 97 -30.94 -9.66 11.04
N LEU A 98 -31.46 -10.17 12.17
CA LEU A 98 -30.63 -10.75 13.21
C LEU A 98 -29.91 -12.04 12.74
N ALA A 99 -30.63 -12.89 12.01
CA ALA A 99 -30.04 -14.11 11.44
C ALA A 99 -28.99 -13.75 10.37
N ALA A 100 -29.28 -12.75 9.52
CA ALA A 100 -28.35 -12.25 8.52
C ALA A 100 -27.08 -11.65 9.13
N VAL A 101 -27.19 -10.90 10.23
CA VAL A 101 -26.04 -10.38 10.97
C VAL A 101 -25.16 -11.53 11.48
N ASN A 102 -25.76 -12.51 12.17
CA ASN A 102 -25.00 -13.62 12.73
C ASN A 102 -24.29 -14.45 11.66
N GLU A 103 -25.00 -14.76 10.56
CA GLU A 103 -24.47 -15.56 9.47
C GLU A 103 -23.45 -14.77 8.64
N GLY A 104 -23.68 -13.46 8.41
CA GLY A 104 -22.77 -12.58 7.72
C GLY A 104 -21.39 -12.50 8.40
N TYR A 105 -21.37 -12.32 9.72
CA TYR A 105 -20.12 -12.36 10.50
C TYR A 105 -19.43 -13.73 10.44
N LYS A 106 -20.19 -14.82 10.53
CA LYS A 106 -19.65 -16.18 10.45
C LYS A 106 -19.01 -16.47 9.10
N LYS A 107 -19.68 -16.11 7.99
CA LYS A 107 -19.19 -16.33 6.63
C LYS A 107 -18.03 -15.40 6.27
N ALA A 108 -18.02 -14.15 6.77
CA ALA A 108 -16.97 -13.20 6.51
C ALA A 108 -15.66 -13.50 7.26
N LEU A 109 -15.74 -14.18 8.41
CA LEU A 109 -14.62 -14.37 9.33
C LEU A 109 -13.37 -14.94 8.65
N SER A 110 -13.54 -15.98 7.84
CA SER A 110 -12.43 -16.63 7.14
C SER A 110 -11.71 -15.65 6.20
N ALA A 111 -12.47 -14.96 5.33
CA ALA A 111 -11.89 -14.04 4.37
C ALA A 111 -11.18 -12.85 5.04
N ILE A 112 -11.74 -12.36 6.16
CA ILE A 112 -11.13 -11.27 6.94
C ILE A 112 -9.81 -11.72 7.56
N LEU A 113 -9.80 -12.88 8.23
CA LEU A 113 -8.59 -13.39 8.85
C LEU A 113 -7.51 -13.68 7.80
N ASP A 114 -7.87 -14.29 6.68
CA ASP A 114 -6.94 -14.62 5.61
C ASP A 114 -6.27 -13.35 5.05
N GLY A 115 -7.04 -12.29 4.78
CA GLY A 115 -6.50 -11.02 4.28
C GLY A 115 -5.61 -10.30 5.30
N GLN A 116 -6.00 -10.32 6.58
CA GLN A 116 -5.20 -9.66 7.62
C GLN A 116 -3.91 -10.44 7.95
N VAL A 117 -3.94 -11.77 7.88
CA VAL A 117 -2.74 -12.61 8.07
C VAL A 117 -1.70 -12.33 7.00
N THR A 118 -2.09 -12.15 5.73
CA THR A 118 -1.13 -11.84 4.65
C THR A 118 -0.48 -10.48 4.87
N THR A 119 -1.25 -9.46 5.24
CA THR A 119 -0.70 -8.15 5.55
C THR A 119 0.19 -8.19 6.81
N PHE A 120 -0.19 -8.98 7.81
CA PHE A 120 0.61 -9.19 9.02
C PHE A 120 1.94 -9.89 8.72
N ILE A 121 1.96 -10.88 7.81
CA ILE A 121 3.20 -11.53 7.34
C ILE A 121 4.14 -10.49 6.72
N ALA A 122 3.64 -9.62 5.84
CA ALA A 122 4.43 -8.56 5.24
C ALA A 122 5.01 -7.60 6.28
N ALA A 123 4.20 -7.16 7.25
CA ALA A 123 4.63 -6.30 8.33
C ALA A 123 5.66 -6.99 9.25
N LEU A 124 5.49 -8.27 9.55
CA LEU A 124 6.42 -9.05 10.36
C LEU A 124 7.79 -9.20 9.68
N VAL A 125 7.80 -9.52 8.39
CA VAL A 125 9.05 -9.59 7.60
C VAL A 125 9.75 -8.23 7.59
N LEU A 126 8.98 -7.16 7.43
CA LEU A 126 9.49 -5.79 7.47
C LEU A 126 10.06 -5.42 8.85
N MET A 127 9.44 -5.87 9.93
CA MET A 127 9.94 -5.67 11.30
C MET A 127 11.29 -6.38 11.52
N VAL A 128 11.43 -7.61 11.01
CA VAL A 128 12.63 -8.43 11.22
C VAL A 128 13.79 -7.96 10.34
N LEU A 129 13.53 -7.74 9.05
CA LEU A 129 14.56 -7.43 8.04
C LEU A 129 14.73 -5.93 7.75
N GLY A 130 13.76 -5.11 8.15
CA GLY A 130 13.82 -3.66 8.00
C GLY A 130 14.86 -3.04 8.93
N SER A 131 15.30 -1.84 8.59
CA SER A 131 16.26 -1.05 9.37
C SER A 131 15.70 0.34 9.69
N GLY A 132 16.19 0.96 10.74
CA GLY A 132 15.90 2.36 11.06
C GLY A 132 14.39 2.69 11.09
N THR A 133 14.04 3.69 10.29
CA THR A 133 12.66 4.26 10.25
C THR A 133 11.60 3.28 9.76
N VAL A 134 11.99 2.25 8.98
CA VAL A 134 11.06 1.25 8.42
C VAL A 134 10.52 0.31 9.50
N LYS A 135 11.29 0.04 10.56
CA LYS A 135 10.79 -0.73 11.71
C LYS A 135 9.63 -0.02 12.41
N GLY A 136 9.71 1.31 12.55
CA GLY A 136 8.61 2.10 13.10
C GLY A 136 7.32 1.94 12.30
N PHE A 137 7.41 1.94 10.96
CA PHE A 137 6.28 1.65 10.09
C PHE A 137 5.73 0.23 10.31
N ALA A 138 6.60 -0.78 10.41
CA ALA A 138 6.18 -2.15 10.62
C ALA A 138 5.41 -2.33 11.95
N TYR A 139 5.90 -1.73 13.04
CA TYR A 139 5.22 -1.75 14.34
C TYR A 139 3.85 -1.11 14.29
N THR A 140 3.74 0.09 13.70
CA THR A 140 2.45 0.80 13.58
C THR A 140 1.46 0.02 12.72
N LEU A 141 1.93 -0.59 11.63
CA LEU A 141 1.10 -1.41 10.76
C LEU A 141 0.59 -2.68 11.47
N MET A 142 1.45 -3.39 12.22
CA MET A 142 1.05 -4.59 12.98
C MET A 142 0.00 -4.26 14.03
N ILE A 143 0.17 -3.17 14.79
CA ILE A 143 -0.81 -2.71 15.78
C ILE A 143 -2.13 -2.37 15.08
N SER A 144 -2.06 -1.64 13.97
CA SER A 144 -3.22 -1.28 13.17
C SER A 144 -4.03 -2.51 12.73
N ILE A 145 -3.36 -3.56 12.27
CA ILE A 145 -3.99 -4.83 11.87
C ILE A 145 -4.70 -5.49 13.05
N ILE A 146 -4.03 -5.62 14.20
CA ILE A 146 -4.60 -6.26 15.38
C ILE A 146 -5.83 -5.47 15.88
N LEU A 147 -5.71 -4.14 15.99
CA LEU A 147 -6.80 -3.30 16.46
C LEU A 147 -7.97 -3.24 15.46
N SER A 148 -7.69 -3.27 14.15
CA SER A 148 -8.75 -3.32 13.14
C SER A 148 -9.56 -4.61 13.21
N LEU A 149 -8.89 -5.75 13.41
CA LEU A 149 -9.57 -7.04 13.66
C LEU A 149 -10.42 -7.00 14.91
N PHE A 150 -9.89 -6.47 16.00
CA PHE A 150 -10.62 -6.37 17.25
C PHE A 150 -11.87 -5.49 17.09
N THR A 151 -11.73 -4.31 16.52
CA THR A 151 -12.86 -3.38 16.34
C THR A 151 -13.91 -3.91 15.36
N ALA A 152 -13.50 -4.53 14.26
CA ALA A 152 -14.43 -5.05 13.27
C ALA A 152 -15.15 -6.32 13.75
N LEU A 153 -14.46 -7.29 14.36
CA LEU A 153 -15.05 -8.57 14.71
C LEU A 153 -15.80 -8.57 16.05
N PHE A 154 -15.37 -7.74 17.00
CA PHE A 154 -15.99 -7.66 18.32
C PHE A 154 -16.87 -6.40 18.42
N ILE A 155 -16.29 -5.21 18.36
CA ILE A 155 -17.01 -3.97 18.63
C ILE A 155 -18.15 -3.77 17.63
N ALA A 156 -17.86 -3.82 16.31
CA ALA A 156 -18.89 -3.61 15.29
C ALA A 156 -19.99 -4.67 15.35
N LYS A 157 -19.66 -5.92 15.67
CA LYS A 157 -20.64 -6.99 15.85
C LYS A 157 -21.61 -6.70 17.01
N TYR A 158 -21.06 -6.32 18.17
CA TYR A 158 -21.90 -6.02 19.33
C TYR A 158 -22.71 -4.76 19.11
N LEU A 159 -22.16 -3.71 18.51
CA LEU A 159 -22.90 -2.49 18.16
C LEU A 159 -24.05 -2.78 17.19
N THR A 160 -23.81 -3.60 16.16
CA THR A 160 -24.86 -3.98 15.18
C THR A 160 -26.02 -4.68 15.90
N ARG A 161 -25.73 -5.59 16.83
CA ARG A 161 -26.76 -6.26 17.66
C ARG A 161 -27.46 -5.30 18.62
N ALA A 162 -26.74 -4.35 19.21
CA ALA A 162 -27.30 -3.35 20.10
C ALA A 162 -28.29 -2.45 19.36
N PHE A 163 -27.97 -1.96 18.15
CA PHE A 163 -28.89 -1.20 17.32
C PHE A 163 -30.15 -1.98 16.97
N TYR A 164 -30.04 -3.28 16.68
CA TYR A 164 -31.18 -4.14 16.47
C TYR A 164 -32.04 -4.26 17.74
N GLY A 165 -31.41 -4.38 18.93
CA GLY A 165 -32.08 -4.46 20.23
C GLY A 165 -32.83 -3.20 20.62
N VAL A 166 -32.29 -2.03 20.30
CA VAL A 166 -32.92 -0.70 20.53
C VAL A 166 -34.11 -0.44 19.61
N GLY A 167 -34.36 -1.34 18.61
CA GLY A 167 -35.54 -1.24 17.76
C GLY A 167 -35.27 -0.94 16.29
N VAL A 168 -34.02 -0.79 15.85
CA VAL A 168 -33.67 -0.62 14.42
C VAL A 168 -33.71 -1.99 13.74
N ARG A 169 -34.91 -2.49 13.45
CA ARG A 169 -35.13 -3.86 12.93
C ARG A 169 -35.49 -3.92 11.45
N ALA A 170 -35.90 -2.81 10.85
CA ALA A 170 -36.33 -2.79 9.47
C ALA A 170 -35.17 -3.01 8.50
N GLU A 171 -35.32 -3.94 7.56
CA GLU A 171 -34.33 -4.30 6.54
C GLU A 171 -33.80 -3.10 5.73
N LYS A 172 -34.65 -2.08 5.51
CA LYS A 172 -34.27 -0.86 4.77
C LYS A 172 -33.08 -0.13 5.37
N PHE A 173 -32.86 -0.21 6.68
CA PHE A 173 -31.72 0.44 7.35
C PHE A 173 -30.40 -0.29 7.14
N TYR A 174 -30.45 -1.62 6.91
CA TYR A 174 -29.28 -2.46 6.66
C TYR A 174 -28.96 -2.57 5.17
N GLY A 175 -29.96 -2.36 4.31
CA GLY A 175 -29.84 -2.49 2.86
C GLY A 175 -29.89 -3.94 2.39
N LYS A 176 -30.06 -4.13 1.09
CA LYS A 176 -30.03 -5.44 0.41
C LYS A 176 -29.01 -5.43 -0.71
N ALA A 177 -28.38 -6.56 -0.95
CA ALA A 177 -27.54 -6.73 -2.12
C ALA A 177 -28.38 -6.65 -3.40
N LYS A 178 -27.95 -5.83 -4.35
CA LYS A 178 -28.59 -5.74 -5.68
C LYS A 178 -27.97 -6.79 -6.60
N LYS A 179 -28.83 -7.58 -7.26
CA LYS A 179 -28.37 -8.45 -8.35
C LYS A 179 -27.84 -7.58 -9.49
N ARG A 180 -26.60 -7.80 -9.90
CA ARG A 180 -25.97 -7.12 -11.03
C ARG A 180 -25.94 -8.04 -12.24
N LYS A 181 -25.96 -7.47 -13.43
CA LYS A 181 -25.70 -8.22 -14.66
C LYS A 181 -24.24 -8.71 -14.62
N VAL A 182 -24.03 -9.97 -14.93
CA VAL A 182 -22.69 -10.56 -14.95
C VAL A 182 -21.82 -9.87 -16.00
N ILE A 183 -20.65 -9.42 -15.58
CA ILE A 183 -19.66 -8.76 -16.44
C ILE A 183 -18.68 -9.81 -16.93
N ARG A 184 -18.41 -9.81 -18.23
CA ARG A 184 -17.55 -10.79 -18.90
C ARG A 184 -16.06 -10.38 -18.85
N PHE A 185 -15.42 -10.60 -17.70
CA PHE A 185 -13.98 -10.30 -17.51
C PHE A 185 -13.09 -11.31 -18.24
N VAL A 186 -13.34 -12.61 -18.06
CA VAL A 186 -12.51 -13.70 -18.57
C VAL A 186 -12.36 -13.67 -20.10
N GLN A 187 -13.40 -13.26 -20.83
CA GLN A 187 -13.37 -13.12 -22.27
C GLN A 187 -12.44 -12.00 -22.75
N ASN A 188 -12.21 -10.99 -21.92
CA ASN A 188 -11.35 -9.84 -22.23
C ASN A 188 -9.92 -9.99 -21.69
N ARG A 189 -9.52 -11.15 -21.15
CA ARG A 189 -8.22 -11.37 -20.49
C ARG A 189 -7.01 -10.95 -21.32
N VAL A 190 -7.03 -11.17 -22.63
CA VAL A 190 -5.92 -10.79 -23.51
C VAL A 190 -5.69 -9.30 -23.50
N LYS A 191 -6.76 -8.49 -23.48
CA LYS A 191 -6.66 -7.02 -23.41
C LYS A 191 -5.97 -6.59 -22.11
N TYR A 192 -6.32 -7.21 -20.99
CA TYR A 192 -5.75 -6.89 -19.69
C TYR A 192 -4.25 -7.25 -19.64
N PHE A 193 -3.87 -8.43 -20.14
CA PHE A 193 -2.46 -8.81 -20.21
C PHE A 193 -1.65 -7.89 -21.14
N VAL A 194 -2.24 -7.44 -22.25
CA VAL A 194 -1.58 -6.50 -23.17
C VAL A 194 -1.39 -5.14 -22.50
N ILE A 195 -2.41 -4.60 -21.85
CA ILE A 195 -2.32 -3.31 -21.11
C ILE A 195 -1.21 -3.39 -20.07
N SER A 196 -1.23 -4.43 -19.23
CA SER A 196 -0.19 -4.64 -18.21
C SER A 196 1.20 -4.79 -18.83
N GLY A 197 1.31 -5.54 -19.92
CA GLY A 197 2.57 -5.72 -20.64
C GLY A 197 3.12 -4.40 -21.17
N VAL A 198 2.29 -3.56 -21.75
CA VAL A 198 2.68 -2.22 -22.25
C VAL A 198 3.18 -1.33 -21.11
N VAL A 199 2.48 -1.31 -19.97
CA VAL A 199 2.90 -0.51 -18.80
C VAL A 199 4.26 -0.97 -18.28
N ILE A 200 4.45 -2.29 -18.11
CA ILE A 200 5.72 -2.85 -17.62
C ILE A 200 6.86 -2.59 -18.63
N LEU A 201 6.60 -2.76 -19.93
CA LEU A 201 7.60 -2.48 -20.97
C LEU A 201 7.98 -1.00 -21.02
N ALA A 202 7.04 -0.08 -20.80
CA ALA A 202 7.33 1.33 -20.65
C ALA A 202 8.26 1.60 -19.46
N GLY A 203 8.07 0.90 -18.33
CA GLY A 203 8.96 0.98 -17.18
C GLY A 203 10.36 0.46 -17.47
N ILE A 204 10.46 -0.69 -18.12
CA ILE A 204 11.76 -1.26 -18.55
C ILE A 204 12.46 -0.29 -19.51
N GLY A 205 11.73 0.24 -20.50
CA GLY A 205 12.26 1.25 -21.43
C GLY A 205 12.77 2.51 -20.71
N GLY A 206 12.02 3.00 -19.72
CA GLY A 206 12.44 4.13 -18.87
C GLY A 206 13.72 3.80 -18.08
N MET A 207 13.81 2.61 -17.47
CA MET A 207 15.02 2.20 -16.75
C MET A 207 16.25 2.09 -17.67
N ILE A 208 16.09 1.59 -18.90
CA ILE A 208 17.18 1.52 -19.88
C ILE A 208 17.59 2.93 -20.31
N TYR A 209 16.62 3.80 -20.61
CA TYR A 209 16.87 5.18 -21.00
C TYR A 209 17.64 5.96 -19.93
N PHE A 210 17.15 5.93 -18.68
CA PHE A 210 17.83 6.63 -17.59
C PHE A 210 19.15 5.97 -17.18
N GLY A 211 19.28 4.65 -17.31
CA GLY A 211 20.54 3.94 -17.12
C GLY A 211 21.61 4.41 -18.11
N ALA A 212 21.23 4.66 -19.37
CA ALA A 212 22.13 5.13 -20.41
C ALA A 212 22.46 6.62 -20.31
N THR A 213 21.49 7.46 -19.90
CA THR A 213 21.64 8.93 -19.87
C THR A 213 22.15 9.45 -18.54
N SER A 214 21.71 8.89 -17.41
CA SER A 214 22.02 9.37 -16.06
C SER A 214 22.87 8.39 -15.25
N GLY A 215 23.35 7.31 -15.84
CA GLY A 215 24.17 6.28 -15.19
C GLY A 215 23.43 5.39 -14.19
N ASN A 216 22.18 5.72 -13.81
CA ASN A 216 21.38 4.97 -12.86
C ASN A 216 19.96 4.72 -13.37
N ALA A 217 19.58 3.46 -13.52
CA ALA A 217 18.23 3.06 -13.97
C ALA A 217 17.12 3.60 -13.06
N LEU A 218 17.35 3.64 -11.75
CA LEU A 218 16.45 4.20 -10.74
C LEU A 218 17.14 5.33 -9.99
N ASN A 219 16.37 6.23 -9.38
CA ASN A 219 16.90 7.29 -8.53
C ASN A 219 17.11 6.75 -7.12
N TYR A 220 18.28 6.17 -6.85
CA TYR A 220 18.56 5.60 -5.53
C TYR A 220 18.78 6.69 -4.48
N SER A 221 18.21 6.48 -3.29
CA SER A 221 18.47 7.32 -2.12
C SER A 221 19.85 7.07 -1.53
N LEU A 222 20.29 7.99 -0.67
CA LEU A 222 21.53 7.84 0.10
C LEU A 222 21.58 6.53 0.90
N GLU A 223 20.44 6.07 1.39
CA GLU A 223 20.32 4.83 2.14
C GLU A 223 20.77 3.60 1.34
N PHE A 224 20.65 3.64 0.00
CA PHE A 224 20.99 2.52 -0.89
C PHE A 224 22.32 2.67 -1.62
N VAL A 225 22.83 3.91 -1.75
CA VAL A 225 24.11 4.19 -2.43
C VAL A 225 25.22 4.41 -1.42
N GLY A 226 24.89 4.96 -0.26
CA GLY A 226 25.86 5.49 0.69
C GLY A 226 26.34 6.88 0.29
N GLY A 227 27.09 7.52 1.16
CA GLY A 227 27.63 8.84 0.92
C GLY A 227 27.10 9.88 1.91
N THR A 228 27.20 11.14 1.52
CA THR A 228 26.66 12.28 2.28
C THR A 228 25.65 13.04 1.42
N SER A 229 24.50 13.35 2.00
CA SER A 229 23.47 14.22 1.42
C SER A 229 23.41 15.50 2.21
N THR A 230 23.58 16.63 1.55
CA THR A 230 23.43 17.96 2.13
C THR A 230 22.24 18.63 1.45
N THR A 231 21.19 18.91 2.22
CA THR A 231 19.99 19.62 1.76
C THR A 231 19.98 21.02 2.37
N ALA A 232 19.70 22.03 1.58
CA ALA A 232 19.68 23.42 2.02
C ALA A 232 18.62 24.21 1.24
N ASP A 233 18.01 25.20 1.90
CA ASP A 233 17.10 26.17 1.28
C ASP A 233 17.91 27.30 0.64
N PHE A 234 17.85 27.44 -0.69
CA PHE A 234 18.56 28.46 -1.45
C PHE A 234 17.76 29.75 -1.64
N GLY A 235 16.57 29.85 -1.05
CA GLY A 235 15.70 31.04 -1.13
C GLY A 235 15.11 31.36 -2.50
N LYS A 236 15.39 30.51 -3.50
CA LYS A 236 14.81 30.58 -4.85
C LYS A 236 14.69 29.19 -5.48
N ASP A 237 13.76 29.06 -6.40
CA ASP A 237 13.60 27.82 -7.15
C ASP A 237 14.79 27.63 -8.11
N TYR A 238 15.47 26.50 -7.94
CA TYR A 238 16.51 26.04 -8.85
C TYR A 238 16.03 24.84 -9.66
N THR A 239 16.30 24.84 -10.94
CA THR A 239 16.25 23.63 -11.74
C THR A 239 17.53 22.79 -11.54
N ALA A 240 17.45 21.48 -11.74
CA ALA A 240 18.63 20.61 -11.62
C ALA A 240 19.78 21.07 -12.57
N ALA A 241 19.46 21.55 -13.75
CA ALA A 241 20.45 22.05 -14.72
C ALA A 241 21.14 23.34 -14.25
N GLU A 242 20.43 24.24 -13.58
CA GLU A 242 21.03 25.45 -12.97
C GLU A 242 21.96 25.10 -11.82
N VAL A 243 21.55 24.15 -10.95
CA VAL A 243 22.41 23.68 -9.85
C VAL A 243 23.67 23.01 -10.40
N GLU A 244 23.56 22.17 -11.44
CA GLU A 244 24.71 21.54 -12.08
C GLU A 244 25.68 22.55 -12.65
N LYS A 245 25.17 23.67 -13.18
CA LYS A 245 25.98 24.72 -13.79
C LYS A 245 26.60 25.66 -12.75
N ASP A 246 25.83 26.08 -11.75
CA ASP A 246 26.18 27.19 -10.88
C ASP A 246 26.80 26.73 -9.56
N ILE A 247 26.34 25.61 -9.00
CA ILE A 247 26.70 25.13 -7.65
C ILE A 247 27.71 23.97 -7.69
N VAL A 248 27.43 22.96 -8.54
CA VAL A 248 28.25 21.74 -8.61
C VAL A 248 29.74 22.01 -8.88
N PRO A 249 30.17 22.98 -9.74
CA PRO A 249 31.57 23.24 -9.96
C PRO A 249 32.32 23.69 -8.70
N SER A 250 31.70 24.56 -7.88
CA SER A 250 32.27 25.03 -6.62
C SER A 250 32.39 23.93 -5.59
N VAL A 251 31.33 23.10 -5.45
CA VAL A 251 31.32 21.93 -4.56
C VAL A 251 32.32 20.87 -4.99
N SER A 252 32.41 20.59 -6.29
CA SER A 252 33.36 19.63 -6.84
C SER A 252 34.82 20.05 -6.63
N LYS A 253 35.09 21.36 -6.74
CA LYS A 253 36.41 21.92 -6.47
C LYS A 253 36.78 21.79 -4.99
N LEU A 254 35.85 22.09 -4.09
CA LEU A 254 36.05 21.95 -2.65
C LEU A 254 36.36 20.50 -2.25
N LEU A 255 35.55 19.55 -2.75
CA LEU A 255 35.62 18.15 -2.37
C LEU A 255 36.65 17.32 -3.16
N GLY A 256 37.30 17.91 -4.16
CA GLY A 256 38.24 17.21 -5.05
C GLY A 256 37.58 16.06 -5.83
N ASN A 257 36.25 16.10 -6.01
CA ASN A 257 35.47 15.03 -6.64
C ASN A 257 34.36 15.62 -7.51
N SER A 258 34.27 15.19 -8.77
CA SER A 258 33.27 15.63 -9.74
C SER A 258 31.93 14.86 -9.65
N ALA A 259 31.85 13.78 -8.84
CA ALA A 259 30.65 12.96 -8.69
C ALA A 259 29.68 13.57 -7.65
N VAL A 260 29.13 14.73 -7.96
CA VAL A 260 28.07 15.36 -7.18
C VAL A 260 26.73 15.14 -7.92
N GLN A 261 25.79 14.47 -7.28
CA GLN A 261 24.43 14.32 -7.81
C GLN A 261 23.52 15.36 -7.18
N VAL A 262 22.66 15.93 -8.00
CA VAL A 262 21.75 16.99 -7.59
C VAL A 262 20.30 16.48 -7.65
N THR A 263 19.51 16.87 -6.66
CA THR A 263 18.07 16.69 -6.67
C THR A 263 17.40 17.98 -6.23
N THR A 264 16.47 18.49 -7.02
CA THR A 264 15.64 19.65 -6.70
C THR A 264 14.19 19.20 -6.55
N VAL A 265 13.41 19.87 -5.70
CA VAL A 265 11.98 19.61 -5.52
C VAL A 265 11.21 20.76 -6.16
N GLN A 266 10.39 20.46 -7.16
CA GLN A 266 9.56 21.50 -7.79
C GLN A 266 8.61 22.15 -6.78
N GLY A 267 8.62 23.49 -6.74
CA GLY A 267 7.83 24.27 -5.78
C GLY A 267 8.42 24.32 -4.37
N SER A 268 9.70 23.99 -4.21
CA SER A 268 10.49 24.20 -3.00
C SER A 268 11.83 24.82 -3.37
N HIS A 269 12.35 25.69 -2.51
CA HIS A 269 13.68 26.27 -2.64
C HIS A 269 14.79 25.30 -2.20
N ASP A 270 14.43 24.07 -1.81
CA ASP A 270 15.36 23.07 -1.31
C ASP A 270 16.16 22.44 -2.45
N VAL A 271 17.48 22.47 -2.32
CA VAL A 271 18.42 21.73 -3.18
C VAL A 271 19.14 20.69 -2.34
N THR A 272 19.15 19.46 -2.83
CA THR A 272 19.87 18.34 -2.21
C THR A 272 21.09 17.97 -3.05
N LEU A 273 22.27 18.06 -2.45
CA LEU A 273 23.56 17.66 -3.00
C LEU A 273 23.96 16.30 -2.40
N LYS A 274 24.10 15.26 -3.23
CA LYS A 274 24.58 13.94 -2.84
C LYS A 274 26.03 13.77 -3.28
N THR A 275 26.89 13.44 -2.33
CA THR A 275 28.34 13.30 -2.54
C THR A 275 28.82 11.96 -1.99
N ARG A 276 30.12 11.64 -2.17
CA ARG A 276 30.76 10.58 -1.41
C ARG A 276 30.60 10.80 0.10
N THR A 277 30.94 9.82 0.91
CA THR A 277 30.99 10.02 2.37
C THR A 277 32.00 11.11 2.69
N LEU A 278 31.55 12.17 3.37
CA LEU A 278 32.33 13.30 3.81
C LEU A 278 32.75 13.14 5.27
N SER A 279 33.99 13.53 5.60
CA SER A 279 34.45 13.70 6.98
C SER A 279 33.72 14.86 7.67
N LEU A 280 33.91 15.01 8.98
CA LEU A 280 33.32 16.11 9.74
C LEU A 280 33.80 17.48 9.20
N ASP A 281 35.10 17.61 8.97
CA ASP A 281 35.71 18.85 8.46
C ASP A 281 35.17 19.18 7.06
N GLU A 282 35.16 18.21 6.13
CA GLU A 282 34.59 18.41 4.79
C GLU A 282 33.11 18.83 4.80
N ARG A 283 32.33 18.37 5.78
CA ARG A 283 30.92 18.81 5.93
C ARG A 283 30.82 20.26 6.42
N GLN A 284 31.70 20.64 7.34
CA GLN A 284 31.78 22.03 7.80
C GLN A 284 32.23 22.97 6.68
N ASP A 285 33.25 22.57 5.92
CA ASP A 285 33.73 23.32 4.77
C ASP A 285 32.65 23.49 3.69
N LEU A 286 31.86 22.42 3.44
CA LEU A 286 30.74 22.49 2.50
C LEU A 286 29.65 23.42 3.00
N ALA A 287 29.29 23.37 4.29
CA ALA A 287 28.32 24.30 4.87
C ALA A 287 28.79 25.75 4.76
N ALA A 288 30.04 26.02 5.12
CA ALA A 288 30.64 27.35 5.02
C ALA A 288 30.69 27.87 3.56
N LEU A 289 30.94 27.01 2.58
CA LEU A 289 30.87 27.35 1.17
C LEU A 289 29.44 27.73 0.74
N LEU A 290 28.43 26.96 1.16
CA LEU A 290 27.03 27.25 0.85
C LEU A 290 26.56 28.56 1.46
N GLU A 291 26.94 28.84 2.70
CA GLU A 291 26.63 30.13 3.37
C GLU A 291 27.29 31.29 2.68
N LYS A 292 28.60 31.20 2.39
CA LYS A 292 29.40 32.32 1.90
C LYS A 292 29.13 32.61 0.43
N ASP A 293 29.12 31.60 -0.43
CA ASP A 293 29.09 31.76 -1.89
C ASP A 293 27.68 31.79 -2.46
N PHE A 294 26.71 31.16 -1.76
CA PHE A 294 25.33 31.03 -2.23
C PHE A 294 24.29 31.67 -1.28
N ASN A 295 24.76 32.32 -0.20
CA ASN A 295 23.91 33.04 0.78
C ASN A 295 22.80 32.17 1.38
N VAL A 296 23.12 30.87 1.62
CA VAL A 296 22.22 29.90 2.25
C VAL A 296 22.21 30.13 3.75
N ASP A 297 21.04 30.10 4.40
CA ASP A 297 20.95 30.18 5.85
C ASP A 297 21.47 28.88 6.48
N ALA A 298 22.48 28.98 7.35
CA ALA A 298 23.08 27.87 8.09
C ALA A 298 22.06 26.99 8.81
N SER A 299 20.98 27.61 9.30
CA SER A 299 19.92 26.90 10.02
C SER A 299 19.10 25.96 9.13
N THR A 300 19.15 26.14 7.81
CA THR A 300 18.44 25.31 6.81
C THR A 300 19.30 24.17 6.29
N ILE A 301 20.60 24.16 6.59
CA ILE A 301 21.53 23.13 6.09
C ILE A 301 21.38 21.85 6.91
N GLU A 302 20.81 20.84 6.28
CA GLU A 302 20.69 19.50 6.86
C GLU A 302 21.68 18.54 6.17
N THR A 303 22.54 17.88 6.96
CA THR A 303 23.50 16.90 6.44
C THR A 303 23.25 15.51 7.02
N GLN A 304 23.08 14.52 6.13
CA GLN A 304 22.96 13.11 6.48
C GLN A 304 24.11 12.33 5.84
N SER A 305 24.70 11.37 6.57
CA SER A 305 25.78 10.56 6.06
C SER A 305 25.56 9.08 6.39
N ILE A 306 25.71 8.22 5.39
CA ILE A 306 25.54 6.77 5.52
C ILE A 306 26.74 6.08 4.87
N SER A 307 27.35 5.13 5.61
CA SER A 307 28.47 4.37 5.07
C SER A 307 28.02 3.40 3.96
N SER A 308 28.90 3.13 3.01
CA SER A 308 28.65 2.18 1.91
C SER A 308 28.35 0.75 2.39
N THR A 309 28.94 0.35 3.52
CA THR A 309 28.68 -0.96 4.14
C THR A 309 27.24 -1.07 4.59
N ILE A 310 26.75 -0.07 5.34
CA ILE A 310 25.37 -0.03 5.83
C ILE A 310 24.39 0.00 4.65
N SER A 311 24.68 0.79 3.63
CA SER A 311 23.84 0.88 2.42
C SER A 311 23.77 -0.46 1.67
N GLY A 312 24.88 -1.18 1.55
CA GLY A 312 24.91 -2.51 0.95
C GLY A 312 24.06 -3.53 1.72
N GLU A 313 24.12 -3.50 3.05
CA GLU A 313 23.27 -4.34 3.91
C GLU A 313 21.79 -3.99 3.76
N MET A 314 21.45 -2.70 3.79
CA MET A 314 20.06 -2.25 3.63
C MET A 314 19.46 -2.70 2.30
N ARG A 315 20.19 -2.55 1.20
CA ARG A 315 19.76 -3.00 -0.12
C ARG A 315 19.58 -4.52 -0.19
N THR A 316 20.51 -5.28 0.38
CA THR A 316 20.44 -6.74 0.43
C THR A 316 19.24 -7.21 1.26
N ASN A 317 19.01 -6.60 2.41
CA ASN A 317 17.89 -6.91 3.29
C ASN A 317 16.55 -6.53 2.63
N ALA A 318 16.51 -5.47 1.83
CA ALA A 318 15.34 -5.09 1.04
C ALA A 318 14.90 -6.20 0.08
N VAL A 319 15.85 -6.69 -0.74
CA VAL A 319 15.56 -7.78 -1.69
C VAL A 319 15.16 -9.05 -0.97
N LYS A 320 15.88 -9.43 0.10
CA LYS A 320 15.53 -10.58 0.93
C LYS A 320 14.11 -10.47 1.50
N ALA A 321 13.73 -9.29 2.01
CA ALA A 321 12.41 -9.06 2.59
C ALA A 321 11.29 -9.32 1.58
N VAL A 322 11.41 -8.80 0.36
CA VAL A 322 10.41 -9.03 -0.70
C VAL A 322 10.30 -10.51 -1.05
N ILE A 323 11.44 -11.19 -1.29
CA ILE A 323 11.47 -12.61 -1.65
C ILE A 323 10.87 -13.46 -0.53
N ILE A 324 11.29 -13.25 0.71
CA ILE A 324 10.81 -14.01 1.87
C ILE A 324 9.31 -13.78 2.09
N SER A 325 8.83 -12.55 1.95
CA SER A 325 7.38 -12.25 2.03
C SER A 325 6.60 -13.00 0.95
N CYS A 326 7.06 -13.00 -0.29
CA CYS A 326 6.41 -13.72 -1.39
C CYS A 326 6.39 -15.24 -1.12
N ILE A 327 7.47 -15.81 -0.57
CA ILE A 327 7.53 -17.23 -0.22
C ILE A 327 6.52 -17.56 0.90
N PHE A 328 6.49 -16.79 1.98
CA PHE A 328 5.55 -17.03 3.07
C PHE A 328 4.09 -16.86 2.61
N MET A 329 3.80 -15.88 1.76
CA MET A 329 2.47 -15.71 1.18
C MET A 329 2.08 -16.86 0.27
N LEU A 330 2.98 -17.33 -0.59
CA LEU A 330 2.74 -18.50 -1.44
C LEU A 330 2.41 -19.73 -0.60
N LEU A 331 3.21 -19.99 0.44
CA LEU A 331 2.97 -21.11 1.35
C LEU A 331 1.64 -20.97 2.09
N TYR A 332 1.33 -19.77 2.59
CA TYR A 332 0.07 -19.49 3.28
C TYR A 332 -1.14 -19.70 2.36
N ILE A 333 -1.14 -19.12 1.16
CA ILE A 333 -2.24 -19.24 0.20
C ILE A 333 -2.39 -20.70 -0.27
N TRP A 334 -1.29 -21.40 -0.52
CA TRP A 334 -1.32 -22.82 -0.90
C TRP A 334 -1.94 -23.67 0.21
N PHE A 335 -1.50 -23.51 1.45
CA PHE A 335 -2.07 -24.22 2.59
C PHE A 335 -3.57 -23.92 2.76
N ARG A 336 -3.96 -22.66 2.59
CA ARG A 336 -5.33 -22.17 2.78
C ARG A 336 -6.31 -22.67 1.72
N PHE A 337 -5.91 -22.63 0.46
CA PHE A 337 -6.77 -23.02 -0.66
C PHE A 337 -6.60 -24.47 -1.10
N LYS A 338 -5.53 -25.15 -0.70
CA LYS A 338 -5.20 -26.54 -1.08
C LYS A 338 -5.13 -26.79 -2.60
N ASP A 339 -4.94 -25.73 -3.38
CA ASP A 339 -4.78 -25.77 -4.83
C ASP A 339 -3.68 -24.78 -5.22
N ILE A 340 -2.57 -25.30 -5.73
CA ILE A 340 -1.38 -24.52 -6.09
C ILE A 340 -1.69 -23.46 -7.16
N ARG A 341 -2.74 -23.64 -7.96
CA ARG A 341 -3.12 -22.68 -9.02
C ARG A 341 -3.63 -21.37 -8.44
N PHE A 342 -4.36 -21.40 -7.33
CA PHE A 342 -4.73 -20.18 -6.60
C PHE A 342 -3.49 -19.46 -6.06
N ALA A 343 -2.57 -20.19 -5.43
CA ALA A 343 -1.36 -19.61 -4.89
C ALA A 343 -0.45 -19.02 -5.98
N SER A 344 -0.20 -19.77 -7.05
CA SER A 344 0.65 -19.31 -8.14
C SER A 344 0.08 -18.10 -8.87
N SER A 345 -1.24 -18.07 -9.14
CA SER A 345 -1.86 -16.92 -9.80
C SER A 345 -1.87 -15.67 -8.91
N ALA A 346 -2.07 -15.83 -7.59
CA ALA A 346 -1.94 -14.72 -6.65
C ALA A 346 -0.51 -14.15 -6.64
N ILE A 347 0.52 -15.00 -6.56
CA ILE A 347 1.90 -14.53 -6.56
C ILE A 347 2.30 -13.89 -7.90
N LEU A 348 1.85 -14.41 -9.03
CA LEU A 348 2.11 -13.76 -10.32
C LEU A 348 1.43 -12.39 -10.43
N ALA A 349 0.22 -12.24 -9.88
CA ALA A 349 -0.43 -10.94 -9.78
C ALA A 349 0.34 -9.97 -8.85
N LEU A 350 0.90 -10.46 -7.74
CA LEU A 350 1.76 -9.65 -6.88
C LEU A 350 3.05 -9.20 -7.59
N VAL A 351 3.69 -10.10 -8.32
CA VAL A 351 4.87 -9.74 -9.12
C VAL A 351 4.52 -8.67 -10.15
N HIS A 352 3.37 -8.80 -10.81
CA HIS A 352 2.85 -7.76 -11.69
C HIS A 352 2.70 -6.42 -10.97
N ASP A 353 2.09 -6.38 -9.78
CA ASP A 353 1.87 -5.15 -9.02
C ASP A 353 3.19 -4.49 -8.62
N VAL A 354 4.15 -5.28 -8.15
CA VAL A 354 5.51 -4.80 -7.85
C VAL A 354 6.16 -4.21 -9.10
N LEU A 355 6.07 -4.85 -10.26
CA LEU A 355 6.64 -4.35 -11.51
C LEU A 355 5.99 -3.04 -11.96
N VAL A 356 4.67 -2.89 -11.82
CA VAL A 356 3.96 -1.63 -12.11
C VAL A 356 4.40 -0.51 -11.16
N VAL A 357 4.58 -0.80 -9.88
CA VAL A 357 5.08 0.18 -8.91
C VAL A 357 6.54 0.56 -9.21
N VAL A 358 7.40 -0.40 -9.55
CA VAL A 358 8.77 -0.13 -10.00
C VAL A 358 8.76 0.72 -11.27
N THR A 359 7.81 0.50 -12.18
CA THR A 359 7.60 1.36 -13.36
C THR A 359 7.33 2.80 -12.95
N ALA A 360 6.44 3.04 -11.97
CA ALA A 360 6.18 4.38 -11.45
C ALA A 360 7.45 5.03 -10.85
N TYR A 361 8.22 4.28 -10.06
CA TYR A 361 9.51 4.76 -9.54
C TYR A 361 10.49 5.13 -10.65
N ALA A 362 10.57 4.33 -11.70
CA ALA A 362 11.48 4.58 -12.82
C ALA A 362 11.09 5.84 -13.62
N LEU A 363 9.80 5.96 -13.98
CA LEU A 363 9.32 7.03 -14.86
C LEU A 363 9.19 8.37 -14.15
N ILE A 364 8.73 8.38 -12.88
CA ILE A 364 8.53 9.61 -12.09
C ILE A 364 9.83 10.00 -11.36
N ARG A 365 10.86 9.14 -11.38
CA ARG A 365 12.17 9.37 -10.72
C ARG A 365 12.05 9.56 -9.21
N ILE A 366 11.08 8.90 -8.56
CA ILE A 366 10.95 8.89 -7.09
C ILE A 366 12.17 8.22 -6.47
N SER A 367 12.60 8.72 -5.29
CA SER A 367 13.76 8.20 -4.57
C SER A 367 13.53 6.77 -4.06
N VAL A 368 14.45 5.86 -4.41
CA VAL A 368 14.39 4.43 -4.04
C VAL A 368 15.27 4.20 -2.80
N GLY A 369 14.63 4.09 -1.65
CA GLY A 369 15.28 3.91 -0.35
C GLY A 369 14.51 2.95 0.56
N SER A 370 14.62 3.13 1.86
CA SER A 370 13.90 2.32 2.84
C SER A 370 12.38 2.47 2.72
N THR A 371 11.88 3.64 2.38
CA THR A 371 10.47 3.91 2.10
C THR A 371 9.94 3.10 0.92
N PHE A 372 10.77 2.84 -0.10
CA PHE A 372 10.43 1.94 -1.20
C PHE A 372 10.13 0.52 -0.71
N ILE A 373 10.93 -0.01 0.22
CA ILE A 373 10.73 -1.35 0.79
C ILE A 373 9.40 -1.40 1.52
N ALA A 374 9.14 -0.42 2.38
CA ALA A 374 7.89 -0.30 3.12
C ALA A 374 6.68 -0.24 2.16
N CYS A 375 6.78 0.54 1.09
CA CYS A 375 5.75 0.66 0.07
C CYS A 375 5.49 -0.68 -0.64
N ILE A 376 6.54 -1.34 -1.15
CA ILE A 376 6.41 -2.63 -1.86
C ILE A 376 5.80 -3.70 -0.96
N LEU A 377 6.30 -3.87 0.28
CA LEU A 377 5.78 -4.88 1.20
C LEU A 377 4.33 -4.58 1.63
N THR A 378 3.98 -3.31 1.76
CA THR A 378 2.60 -2.90 2.03
C THR A 378 1.68 -3.28 0.87
N ILE A 379 2.08 -2.98 -0.36
CA ILE A 379 1.32 -3.31 -1.56
C ILE A 379 1.17 -4.82 -1.70
N VAL A 380 2.25 -5.57 -1.48
CA VAL A 380 2.25 -7.04 -1.52
C VAL A 380 1.26 -7.59 -0.48
N GLY A 381 1.23 -7.07 0.74
CA GLY A 381 0.27 -7.48 1.78
C GLY A 381 -1.17 -7.08 1.46
N TYR A 382 -1.37 -5.87 0.95
CA TYR A 382 -2.69 -5.31 0.68
C TYR A 382 -3.33 -5.92 -0.58
N SER A 383 -2.61 -6.03 -1.68
CA SER A 383 -3.13 -6.55 -2.95
C SER A 383 -3.61 -7.99 -2.84
N VAL A 384 -2.92 -8.83 -2.06
CA VAL A 384 -3.35 -10.22 -1.82
C VAL A 384 -4.72 -10.30 -1.15
N ASN A 385 -5.06 -9.33 -0.28
CA ASN A 385 -6.33 -9.34 0.43
C ASN A 385 -7.53 -9.38 -0.53
N ASP A 386 -7.54 -8.51 -1.55
CA ASP A 386 -8.60 -8.49 -2.58
C ASP A 386 -8.62 -9.81 -3.38
N THR A 387 -7.46 -10.31 -3.76
CA THR A 387 -7.32 -11.57 -4.50
C THR A 387 -7.88 -12.76 -3.71
N ILE A 388 -7.56 -12.87 -2.42
CA ILE A 388 -8.06 -13.94 -1.53
C ILE A 388 -9.57 -13.92 -1.46
N VAL A 389 -10.14 -12.75 -1.37
CA VAL A 389 -11.57 -12.55 -1.28
C VAL A 389 -12.30 -13.02 -2.55
N ILE A 390 -11.75 -12.70 -3.74
CA ILE A 390 -12.27 -13.16 -5.02
C ILE A 390 -12.13 -14.68 -5.12
N PHE A 391 -10.98 -15.21 -4.72
CA PHE A 391 -10.72 -16.65 -4.76
C PHE A 391 -11.60 -17.46 -3.78
N ASP A 392 -11.89 -16.89 -2.61
CA ASP A 392 -12.84 -17.52 -1.68
C ASP A 392 -14.25 -17.60 -2.30
N ARG A 393 -14.68 -16.55 -3.02
CA ARG A 393 -15.96 -16.54 -3.74
C ARG A 393 -15.95 -17.54 -4.91
N ILE A 394 -14.88 -17.62 -5.67
CA ILE A 394 -14.75 -18.63 -6.75
C ILE A 394 -14.83 -20.04 -6.17
N ARG A 395 -14.16 -20.30 -5.03
CA ARG A 395 -14.21 -21.60 -4.36
C ARG A 395 -15.62 -21.90 -3.84
N GLU A 396 -16.32 -20.91 -3.30
CA GLU A 396 -17.71 -21.03 -2.85
C GLU A 396 -18.63 -21.43 -4.04
N ASN A 397 -18.51 -20.74 -5.18
CA ASN A 397 -19.32 -21.00 -6.36
C ASN A 397 -18.93 -22.30 -7.09
N LEU A 398 -17.71 -22.80 -6.92
CA LEU A 398 -17.27 -24.11 -7.41
C LEU A 398 -17.69 -25.29 -6.52
N HIS A 399 -18.17 -25.00 -5.30
CA HIS A 399 -18.48 -26.06 -4.35
C HIS A 399 -19.57 -27.00 -4.88
N GLY A 400 -19.27 -28.31 -4.86
CA GLY A 400 -20.18 -29.34 -5.35
C GLY A 400 -20.08 -29.65 -6.86
N ILE A 401 -19.36 -28.84 -7.63
CA ILE A 401 -19.16 -29.04 -9.07
C ILE A 401 -17.92 -29.90 -9.29
N LYS A 402 -18.10 -31.15 -9.73
CA LYS A 402 -16.99 -32.09 -9.96
C LYS A 402 -16.40 -32.00 -11.37
N LYS A 403 -17.20 -31.66 -12.36
CA LYS A 403 -16.77 -31.52 -13.77
C LYS A 403 -17.41 -30.27 -14.38
N TYR A 404 -16.67 -29.53 -15.15
CA TYR A 404 -17.10 -28.28 -15.80
C TYR A 404 -16.52 -28.18 -17.21
N SER A 405 -17.22 -27.48 -18.11
CA SER A 405 -16.67 -27.02 -19.39
C SER A 405 -15.83 -25.76 -19.21
N ALA A 406 -15.11 -25.36 -20.26
CA ALA A 406 -14.36 -24.10 -20.26
C ALA A 406 -15.29 -22.89 -20.07
N ASP A 407 -16.47 -22.91 -20.71
CA ASP A 407 -17.45 -21.83 -20.63
C ASP A 407 -18.09 -21.77 -19.24
N GLU A 408 -18.50 -22.92 -18.66
CA GLU A 408 -19.02 -22.99 -17.29
C GLU A 408 -18.00 -22.44 -16.27
N LEU A 409 -16.71 -22.76 -16.45
CA LEU A 409 -15.66 -22.24 -15.57
C LEU A 409 -15.48 -20.71 -15.74
N ALA A 410 -15.59 -20.20 -16.97
CA ALA A 410 -15.53 -18.77 -17.25
C ALA A 410 -16.75 -18.05 -16.64
N ASP A 411 -17.93 -18.63 -16.72
CA ASP A 411 -19.15 -18.05 -16.15
C ASP A 411 -19.06 -18.00 -14.61
N ILE A 412 -18.56 -19.06 -13.96
CA ILE A 412 -18.33 -19.06 -12.50
C ILE A 412 -17.32 -17.98 -12.10
N ALA A 413 -16.24 -17.82 -12.84
CA ALA A 413 -15.25 -16.78 -12.58
C ALA A 413 -15.84 -15.38 -12.75
N ASN A 414 -16.58 -15.13 -13.85
CA ASN A 414 -17.24 -13.85 -14.13
C ASN A 414 -18.31 -13.50 -13.09
N GLU A 415 -19.10 -14.48 -12.66
CA GLU A 415 -20.10 -14.31 -11.62
C GLU A 415 -19.45 -13.96 -10.27
N SER A 416 -18.39 -14.70 -9.89
CA SER A 416 -17.63 -14.45 -8.65
C SER A 416 -17.02 -13.06 -8.64
N LEU A 417 -16.40 -12.63 -9.74
CA LEU A 417 -15.86 -11.28 -9.91
C LEU A 417 -16.97 -10.22 -9.81
N THR A 418 -18.12 -10.44 -10.47
CA THR A 418 -19.24 -9.48 -10.45
C THR A 418 -19.82 -9.34 -9.04
N GLN A 419 -19.92 -10.44 -8.28
CA GLN A 419 -20.41 -10.45 -6.90
C GLN A 419 -19.47 -9.71 -5.95
N THR A 420 -18.16 -9.80 -6.13
CA THR A 420 -17.15 -9.18 -5.26
C THR A 420 -16.76 -7.75 -5.69
N LEU A 421 -17.03 -7.36 -6.93
CA LEU A 421 -16.58 -6.11 -7.55
C LEU A 421 -16.85 -4.86 -6.70
N SER A 422 -18.09 -4.71 -6.21
CA SER A 422 -18.47 -3.53 -5.41
C SER A 422 -17.69 -3.43 -4.11
N ARG A 423 -17.35 -4.57 -3.52
CA ARG A 423 -16.57 -4.64 -2.30
C ARG A 423 -15.12 -4.25 -2.57
N SER A 424 -14.47 -4.87 -3.55
CA SER A 424 -13.10 -4.54 -3.91
C SER A 424 -12.92 -3.07 -4.28
N ILE A 425 -13.87 -2.48 -5.03
CA ILE A 425 -13.83 -1.03 -5.33
C ILE A 425 -13.99 -0.19 -4.06
N ASN A 426 -14.92 -0.54 -3.16
CA ASN A 426 -15.16 0.25 -1.95
C ASN A 426 -13.98 0.19 -0.98
N THR A 427 -13.37 -0.99 -0.76
CA THR A 427 -12.18 -1.16 0.09
C THR A 427 -10.99 -0.39 -0.48
N SER A 428 -10.74 -0.52 -1.77
CA SER A 428 -9.65 0.22 -2.43
C SER A 428 -9.88 1.72 -2.42
N LEU A 429 -11.12 2.17 -2.56
CA LEU A 429 -11.44 3.61 -2.51
C LEU A 429 -11.21 4.20 -1.13
N THR A 430 -11.59 3.52 -0.04
CA THR A 430 -11.34 3.99 1.33
C THR A 430 -9.86 4.13 1.61
N THR A 431 -9.06 3.14 1.24
CA THR A 431 -7.61 3.17 1.39
C THR A 431 -6.97 4.22 0.48
N PHE A 432 -7.40 4.31 -0.78
CA PHE A 432 -6.91 5.30 -1.73
C PHE A 432 -7.14 6.74 -1.26
N VAL A 433 -8.32 7.04 -0.72
CA VAL A 433 -8.63 8.38 -0.16
C VAL A 433 -7.67 8.74 0.97
N MET A 434 -7.36 7.81 1.88
CA MET A 434 -6.42 8.06 2.96
C MET A 434 -5.00 8.34 2.44
N VAL A 435 -4.55 7.54 1.47
CA VAL A 435 -3.22 7.72 0.87
C VAL A 435 -3.15 9.00 0.04
N LEU A 436 -4.24 9.38 -0.64
CA LEU A 436 -4.35 10.63 -1.38
C LEU A 436 -4.25 11.85 -0.44
N LEU A 437 -4.94 11.82 0.69
CA LEU A 437 -4.85 12.89 1.68
C LEU A 437 -3.44 12.97 2.28
N LEU A 438 -2.81 11.83 2.49
CA LEU A 438 -1.42 11.77 2.93
C LEU A 438 -0.47 12.38 1.88
N PHE A 439 -0.74 12.20 0.59
CA PHE A 439 0.00 12.82 -0.50
C PHE A 439 -0.22 14.34 -0.55
N ILE A 440 -1.46 14.80 -0.40
CA ILE A 440 -1.81 16.24 -0.47
C ILE A 440 -1.21 17.02 0.70
N PHE A 441 -1.40 16.53 1.92
CA PHE A 441 -1.00 17.22 3.15
C PHE A 441 0.38 16.82 3.65
N GLY A 442 0.95 15.71 3.16
CA GLY A 442 2.24 15.20 3.61
C GLY A 442 3.42 16.07 3.18
N HIS A 443 4.46 16.07 4.00
CA HIS A 443 5.77 16.60 3.65
C HIS A 443 6.44 15.75 2.55
N THR A 444 7.49 16.25 1.91
CA THR A 444 8.19 15.61 0.78
C THR A 444 8.47 14.11 1.01
N SER A 445 9.04 13.74 2.16
CA SER A 445 9.34 12.32 2.47
C SER A 445 8.07 11.45 2.59
N ILE A 446 6.96 12.02 3.04
CA ILE A 446 5.67 11.33 3.10
C ILE A 446 5.06 11.21 1.69
N ARG A 447 5.23 12.21 0.85
CA ARG A 447 4.80 12.18 -0.56
C ARG A 447 5.55 11.14 -1.37
N GLU A 448 6.86 11.00 -1.15
CA GLU A 448 7.69 9.95 -1.77
C GLU A 448 7.22 8.52 -1.42
N PHE A 449 6.61 8.33 -0.26
CA PHE A 449 5.98 7.07 0.14
C PHE A 449 4.56 6.92 -0.41
N SER A 450 3.73 7.98 -0.29
CA SER A 450 2.30 7.90 -0.60
C SER A 450 2.02 7.81 -2.10
N LEU A 451 2.78 8.47 -2.95
CA LEU A 451 2.54 8.45 -4.40
C LEU A 451 2.69 7.04 -5.00
N PRO A 452 3.78 6.28 -4.76
CA PRO A 452 3.87 4.90 -5.23
C PRO A 452 2.82 3.99 -4.59
N LEU A 453 2.45 4.25 -3.34
CA LEU A 453 1.41 3.50 -2.66
C LEU A 453 0.02 3.71 -3.30
N MET A 454 -0.30 4.94 -3.76
CA MET A 454 -1.50 5.21 -4.56
C MET A 454 -1.53 4.36 -5.84
N VAL A 455 -0.41 4.33 -6.56
CA VAL A 455 -0.26 3.49 -7.76
C VAL A 455 -0.48 2.03 -7.41
N GLY A 456 0.12 1.56 -6.31
CA GLY A 456 0.01 0.18 -5.84
C GLY A 456 -1.40 -0.22 -5.43
N VAL A 457 -2.15 0.63 -4.73
CA VAL A 457 -3.56 0.39 -4.36
C VAL A 457 -4.44 0.26 -5.59
N LEU A 458 -4.29 1.16 -6.57
CA LEU A 458 -5.04 1.10 -7.83
C LEU A 458 -4.65 -0.14 -8.65
N CYS A 459 -3.36 -0.42 -8.74
CA CYS A 459 -2.84 -1.58 -9.46
C CYS A 459 -3.30 -2.90 -8.81
N GLY A 460 -3.26 -3.01 -7.47
CA GLY A 460 -3.71 -4.19 -6.73
C GLY A 460 -5.19 -4.50 -6.94
N THR A 461 -6.03 -3.47 -6.99
CA THR A 461 -7.44 -3.65 -7.35
C THR A 461 -7.61 -4.15 -8.78
N TYR A 462 -6.89 -3.54 -9.71
CA TYR A 462 -6.89 -3.98 -11.11
C TYR A 462 -6.38 -5.40 -11.26
N SER A 463 -5.26 -5.73 -10.63
CA SER A 463 -4.61 -7.04 -10.79
C SER A 463 -5.45 -8.17 -10.18
N SER A 464 -6.09 -7.95 -9.05
CA SER A 464 -6.99 -8.93 -8.41
C SER A 464 -8.16 -9.29 -9.31
N ILE A 465 -8.74 -8.30 -10.00
CA ILE A 465 -9.91 -8.48 -10.89
C ILE A 465 -9.48 -8.99 -12.27
N CYS A 466 -8.44 -8.39 -12.88
CA CYS A 466 -8.13 -8.54 -14.29
C CYS A 466 -6.90 -9.43 -14.58
N ILE A 467 -6.11 -9.78 -13.58
CA ILE A 467 -4.87 -10.57 -13.75
C ILE A 467 -4.94 -11.87 -12.94
N ALA A 468 -5.14 -11.83 -11.62
CA ALA A 468 -5.09 -13.00 -10.75
C ALA A 468 -6.14 -14.05 -11.12
N THR A 469 -7.38 -13.61 -11.32
CA THR A 469 -8.50 -14.50 -11.67
C THR A 469 -8.31 -15.08 -13.07
N GLU A 470 -7.83 -14.26 -14.01
CA GLU A 470 -7.59 -14.68 -15.39
C GLU A 470 -6.44 -15.69 -15.48
N LEU A 471 -5.35 -15.47 -14.73
CA LEU A 471 -4.24 -16.44 -14.63
C LEU A 471 -4.71 -17.73 -13.99
N TRP A 472 -5.51 -17.67 -12.91
CA TRP A 472 -6.09 -18.85 -12.29
C TRP A 472 -6.96 -19.64 -13.29
N TYR A 473 -7.81 -18.95 -14.06
CA TYR A 473 -8.65 -19.56 -15.08
C TYR A 473 -7.81 -20.30 -16.14
N VAL A 474 -6.78 -19.63 -16.67
CA VAL A 474 -5.87 -20.21 -17.66
C VAL A 474 -5.15 -21.44 -17.09
N MET A 475 -4.58 -21.32 -15.87
CA MET A 475 -3.92 -22.45 -15.20
C MET A 475 -4.88 -23.62 -14.95
N LYS A 476 -6.14 -23.34 -14.59
CA LYS A 476 -7.15 -24.37 -14.34
C LYS A 476 -7.51 -25.13 -15.61
N LEU A 477 -7.56 -24.45 -16.77
CA LEU A 477 -7.81 -25.07 -18.06
C LEU A 477 -6.63 -25.95 -18.53
N TYR A 478 -5.41 -25.42 -18.45
CA TYR A 478 -4.25 -26.11 -19.04
C TYR A 478 -3.65 -27.16 -18.11
N LEU A 479 -3.65 -26.93 -16.79
CA LEU A 479 -3.06 -27.83 -15.80
C LEU A 479 -4.12 -28.71 -15.09
N GLY A 480 -5.40 -28.51 -15.34
CA GLY A 480 -6.51 -29.22 -14.71
C GLY A 480 -7.29 -30.18 -15.62
N LYS A 481 -6.65 -30.74 -16.62
CA LYS A 481 -7.29 -31.55 -17.69
C LYS A 481 -8.22 -32.67 -17.20
N SER A 482 -8.03 -33.21 -16.01
CA SER A 482 -8.86 -34.30 -15.44
C SER A 482 -10.27 -33.85 -14.99
N ALA A 483 -10.49 -32.57 -14.77
CA ALA A 483 -11.78 -32.01 -14.32
C ALA A 483 -12.59 -31.34 -15.44
N ILE A 484 -12.03 -31.25 -16.66
CA ILE A 484 -12.68 -30.60 -17.80
C ILE A 484 -13.50 -31.66 -18.54
N LYS A 485 -14.79 -31.40 -18.78
CA LYS A 485 -15.60 -32.16 -19.73
C LYS A 485 -14.99 -31.97 -21.14
N LYS A 486 -14.70 -33.05 -21.83
CA LYS A 486 -14.36 -33.00 -23.25
C LYS A 486 -15.55 -32.60 -24.10
#